data_9f1fac907f957a779366185fe94cc4b5
#
_entry.id   9f1fac907f957a779366185fe94cc4b5
#
_cell.length_a   1.000
_cell.length_b   1.000
_cell.length_c   1.000
_cell.angle_alpha   90.00
_cell.angle_beta   90.00
_cell.angle_gamma   90.00
#
_symmetry.space_group_name_H-M   'P 1'
#
loop_
_entity.id
_entity.type
_entity.pdbx_description
1 polymer ?
#
loop_
_entity_poly.entity_id
_entity_poly.type
_entity_poly.pdbx_seq_one_letter_code
_entity_poly.pdbx_strand_id
1 'polypeptide(L)'
;MIEAVYIQADIFPIAALLVVLYNLKRDMSYTWRKRCFATIIRLTIGIMLCNMVCWKFDGLPGKTATYVLWIFNTTYYIFMLLMSFMWFLYVYDKVTNGSGQWGIGVLPKAVPFLIGFAFLMAAPSGAAIFYIDDNNMYCRGRLHFVSTAVAAGYIFAACVFAFAALLRAVSRESRGESLRLVLFGMFPLAGGVVQLMAYGVDLLWQFTTAALVMVYLNIQQQNVSRDGMTGLNNRRRLDEYVNSLSAEHLGREKICYSIMDIDNFKQINDRYGHQMGDKVICLVADALKIVYGNTRSFIARYGGDEFVIISKGFGQREAEHYKGILEKKLLSLKAHENIELTVEISMGSAFFGEDGGSSIREMMELADARMYEIKKLHHGSFENILSE
;
A
#
# COMPACT_ATOMS: atom_id res chain seq x y z
N MET A 1 32.75 -21.71 15.85
CA MET A 1 32.20 -20.56 16.62
C MET A 1 31.60 -19.52 15.65
N ILE A 2 32.28 -19.14 14.59
CA ILE A 2 31.80 -18.17 13.58
C ILE A 2 30.54 -18.66 12.88
N GLU A 3 30.46 -19.92 12.43
CA GLU A 3 29.30 -20.53 11.78
C GLU A 3 28.02 -20.44 12.64
N ALA A 4 28.13 -20.71 13.95
CA ALA A 4 26.99 -20.65 14.85
C ALA A 4 26.42 -19.23 14.98
N VAL A 5 27.26 -18.21 14.89
CA VAL A 5 26.82 -16.80 14.95
C VAL A 5 26.00 -16.43 13.71
N TYR A 6 26.43 -16.84 12.49
CA TYR A 6 25.71 -16.56 11.26
C TYR A 6 24.37 -17.30 11.20
N ILE A 7 24.36 -18.59 11.58
CA ILE A 7 23.11 -19.36 11.64
C ILE A 7 22.14 -18.74 12.65
N GLN A 8 22.62 -18.33 13.83
CA GLN A 8 21.79 -17.68 14.85
C GLN A 8 21.25 -16.31 14.37
N ALA A 9 22.04 -15.56 13.61
CA ALA A 9 21.64 -14.25 13.10
C ALA A 9 20.44 -14.32 12.13
N ASP A 10 20.26 -15.43 11.40
CA ASP A 10 19.15 -15.61 10.44
C ASP A 10 17.88 -16.22 11.09
N ILE A 11 17.98 -16.87 12.24
CA ILE A 11 16.81 -17.52 12.89
C ILE A 11 15.73 -16.50 13.25
N PHE A 12 16.10 -15.40 13.92
CA PHE A 12 15.14 -14.38 14.33
C PHE A 12 14.45 -13.68 13.13
N PRO A 13 15.18 -13.23 12.09
CA PRO A 13 14.58 -12.73 10.87
C PRO A 13 13.61 -13.70 10.19
N ILE A 14 13.98 -14.98 10.08
CA ILE A 14 13.10 -16.03 9.52
C ILE A 14 11.82 -16.13 10.35
N ALA A 15 11.93 -16.23 11.69
CA ALA A 15 10.77 -16.33 12.58
C ALA A 15 9.84 -15.10 12.42
N ALA A 16 10.40 -13.90 12.38
CA ALA A 16 9.64 -12.67 12.16
C ALA A 16 8.89 -12.69 10.82
N LEU A 17 9.55 -13.08 9.72
CA LEU A 17 8.93 -13.18 8.40
C LEU A 17 7.88 -14.28 8.31
N LEU A 18 8.03 -15.40 9.02
CA LEU A 18 7.00 -16.45 9.10
C LEU A 18 5.74 -15.94 9.79
N VAL A 19 5.86 -15.15 10.87
CA VAL A 19 4.71 -14.50 11.53
C VAL A 19 4.01 -13.54 10.57
N VAL A 20 4.76 -12.72 9.84
CA VAL A 20 4.21 -11.82 8.82
C VAL A 20 3.46 -12.61 7.74
N LEU A 21 4.05 -13.70 7.25
CA LEU A 21 3.45 -14.53 6.21
C LEU A 21 2.17 -15.22 6.67
N TYR A 22 2.14 -15.70 7.93
CA TYR A 22 0.96 -16.29 8.55
C TYR A 22 -0.20 -15.27 8.60
N ASN A 23 0.07 -14.05 9.08
CA ASN A 23 -0.94 -13.00 9.19
C ASN A 23 -1.44 -12.53 7.81
N LEU A 24 -0.56 -12.46 6.79
CA LEU A 24 -0.96 -12.13 5.41
C LEU A 24 -1.92 -13.16 4.80
N LYS A 25 -1.77 -14.45 5.14
CA LYS A 25 -2.69 -15.50 4.67
C LYS A 25 -4.07 -15.41 5.30
N ARG A 26 -4.18 -14.93 6.53
CA ARG A 26 -5.45 -14.80 7.27
C ARG A 26 -6.32 -13.66 6.75
N ASP A 27 -5.75 -12.68 6.07
CA ASP A 27 -6.47 -11.55 5.49
C ASP A 27 -7.16 -11.98 4.18
N MET A 28 -8.50 -12.00 4.17
CA MET A 28 -9.35 -12.55 3.10
C MET A 28 -9.27 -11.82 1.75
N SER A 29 -8.74 -10.59 1.68
CA SER A 29 -8.62 -9.84 0.42
C SER A 29 -7.34 -10.21 -0.33
N TYR A 30 -7.45 -11.15 -1.29
CA TYR A 30 -6.31 -11.70 -2.04
C TYR A 30 -5.98 -10.87 -3.28
N THR A 31 -5.43 -9.66 -3.09
CA THR A 31 -4.99 -8.81 -4.21
C THR A 31 -3.64 -9.26 -4.77
N TRP A 32 -3.35 -8.90 -6.06
CA TRP A 32 -2.05 -9.17 -6.68
C TRP A 32 -0.88 -8.61 -5.84
N ARG A 33 -1.01 -7.40 -5.31
CA ARG A 33 0.01 -6.76 -4.46
C ARG A 33 0.35 -7.60 -3.22
N LYS A 34 -0.67 -8.16 -2.56
CA LYS A 34 -0.46 -9.04 -1.41
C LYS A 34 0.23 -10.35 -1.80
N ARG A 35 -0.13 -10.93 -2.95
CA ARG A 35 0.56 -12.13 -3.48
C ARG A 35 2.02 -11.85 -3.78
N CYS A 36 2.30 -10.74 -4.48
CA CYS A 36 3.65 -10.29 -4.80
C CYS A 36 4.49 -10.11 -3.52
N PHE A 37 3.95 -9.39 -2.53
CA PHE A 37 4.61 -9.17 -1.26
C PHE A 37 4.86 -10.48 -0.47
N ALA A 38 3.87 -11.38 -0.42
CA ALA A 38 4.05 -12.70 0.18
C ALA A 38 5.10 -13.54 -0.55
N THR A 39 5.24 -13.41 -1.88
CA THR A 39 6.28 -14.08 -2.66
C THR A 39 7.65 -13.52 -2.34
N ILE A 40 7.80 -12.20 -2.21
CA ILE A 40 9.05 -11.56 -1.77
C ILE A 40 9.49 -12.11 -0.40
N ILE A 41 8.57 -12.20 0.56
CA ILE A 41 8.86 -12.77 1.88
C ILE A 41 9.32 -14.24 1.78
N ARG A 42 8.63 -15.08 0.99
CA ARG A 42 9.03 -16.50 0.81
C ARG A 42 10.41 -16.62 0.20
N LEU A 43 10.73 -15.80 -0.80
CA LEU A 43 12.05 -15.76 -1.43
C LEU A 43 13.11 -15.33 -0.42
N THR A 44 12.85 -14.30 0.40
CA THR A 44 13.80 -13.84 1.44
C THR A 44 14.06 -14.93 2.48
N ILE A 45 13.02 -15.64 2.94
CA ILE A 45 13.19 -16.80 3.83
C ILE A 45 14.04 -17.89 3.14
N GLY A 46 13.73 -18.19 1.88
CA GLY A 46 14.47 -19.17 1.09
C GLY A 46 15.95 -18.83 0.94
N ILE A 47 16.27 -17.55 0.73
CA ILE A 47 17.65 -17.03 0.65
C ILE A 47 18.39 -17.29 1.98
N MET A 48 17.78 -16.92 3.12
CA MET A 48 18.39 -17.14 4.44
C MET A 48 18.58 -18.63 4.74
N LEU A 49 17.61 -19.48 4.39
CA LEU A 49 17.76 -20.94 4.54
C LEU A 49 18.90 -21.48 3.67
N CYS A 50 19.01 -21.02 2.41
CA CYS A 50 20.15 -21.39 1.55
C CYS A 50 21.47 -20.95 2.17
N ASN A 51 21.54 -19.73 2.69
CA ASN A 51 22.71 -19.19 3.36
C ASN A 51 23.13 -20.03 4.57
N MET A 52 22.18 -20.39 5.43
CA MET A 52 22.45 -21.26 6.60
C MET A 52 22.99 -22.63 6.19
N VAL A 53 22.46 -23.25 5.13
CA VAL A 53 22.96 -24.52 4.61
C VAL A 53 24.36 -24.35 4.05
N CYS A 54 24.61 -23.29 3.28
CA CYS A 54 25.96 -23.02 2.74
C CYS A 54 26.98 -22.89 3.87
N TRP A 55 26.71 -22.09 4.91
CA TRP A 55 27.63 -21.95 6.05
C TRP A 55 27.89 -23.27 6.77
N LYS A 56 26.90 -24.15 6.84
CA LYS A 56 27.07 -25.46 7.50
C LYS A 56 27.96 -26.42 6.72
N PHE A 57 27.92 -26.37 5.38
CA PHE A 57 28.66 -27.29 4.53
C PHE A 57 29.97 -26.71 4.00
N ASP A 58 30.25 -25.42 4.20
CA ASP A 58 31.46 -24.76 3.77
C ASP A 58 32.71 -25.34 4.45
N GLY A 59 33.66 -25.80 3.67
CA GLY A 59 34.90 -26.46 4.16
C GLY A 59 34.72 -27.92 4.63
N LEU A 60 33.51 -28.52 4.56
CA LEU A 60 33.34 -29.94 4.89
C LEU A 60 33.88 -30.82 3.75
N PRO A 61 34.63 -31.89 4.06
CA PRO A 61 35.21 -32.77 3.06
C PRO A 61 34.15 -33.66 2.38
N GLY A 62 34.36 -33.97 1.10
CA GLY A 62 33.58 -34.96 0.36
C GLY A 62 32.68 -34.37 -0.72
N LYS A 63 32.43 -35.15 -1.77
CA LYS A 63 31.64 -34.75 -2.96
C LYS A 63 30.21 -34.30 -2.63
N THR A 64 29.62 -34.87 -1.58
CA THR A 64 28.27 -34.48 -1.14
C THR A 64 28.25 -33.01 -0.70
N ALA A 65 29.25 -32.55 0.05
CA ALA A 65 29.36 -31.15 0.46
C ALA A 65 29.51 -30.24 -0.76
N THR A 66 30.34 -30.61 -1.73
CA THR A 66 30.50 -29.86 -3.01
C THR A 66 29.17 -29.71 -3.73
N TYR A 67 28.38 -30.80 -3.90
CA TYR A 67 27.07 -30.73 -4.56
C TYR A 67 26.06 -29.87 -3.79
N VAL A 68 26.01 -30.00 -2.47
CA VAL A 68 25.13 -29.19 -1.61
C VAL A 68 25.48 -27.71 -1.78
N LEU A 69 26.76 -27.34 -1.70
CA LEU A 69 27.20 -25.96 -1.87
C LEU A 69 26.85 -25.40 -3.26
N TRP A 70 27.03 -26.20 -4.33
CA TRP A 70 26.63 -25.79 -5.67
C TRP A 70 25.13 -25.53 -5.79
N ILE A 71 24.29 -26.45 -5.31
CA ILE A 71 22.83 -26.34 -5.41
C ILE A 71 22.34 -25.13 -4.59
N PHE A 72 22.77 -25.00 -3.34
CA PHE A 72 22.24 -23.97 -2.46
C PHE A 72 22.77 -22.58 -2.80
N ASN A 73 24.04 -22.43 -3.22
CA ASN A 73 24.54 -21.15 -3.72
C ASN A 73 23.85 -20.74 -5.02
N THR A 74 23.64 -21.66 -5.96
CA THR A 74 22.91 -21.35 -7.19
C THR A 74 21.47 -20.89 -6.88
N THR A 75 20.78 -21.61 -6.00
CA THR A 75 19.41 -21.26 -5.55
C THR A 75 19.37 -19.90 -4.84
N TYR A 76 20.36 -19.61 -4.00
CA TYR A 76 20.54 -18.31 -3.35
C TYR A 76 20.57 -17.16 -4.36
N TYR A 77 21.40 -17.26 -5.41
CA TYR A 77 21.51 -16.22 -6.43
C TYR A 77 20.23 -16.09 -7.27
N ILE A 78 19.57 -17.20 -7.61
CA ILE A 78 18.28 -17.17 -8.32
C ILE A 78 17.24 -16.44 -7.48
N PHE A 79 17.12 -16.79 -6.20
CA PHE A 79 16.16 -16.17 -5.30
C PHE A 79 16.45 -14.68 -5.06
N MET A 80 17.72 -14.30 -4.95
CA MET A 80 18.14 -12.90 -4.80
C MET A 80 17.74 -12.06 -6.02
N LEU A 81 18.02 -12.54 -7.24
CA LEU A 81 17.63 -11.86 -8.47
C LEU A 81 16.11 -11.77 -8.62
N LEU A 82 15.38 -12.86 -8.31
CA LEU A 82 13.93 -12.90 -8.41
C LEU A 82 13.27 -12.00 -7.36
N MET A 83 13.78 -11.98 -6.13
CA MET A 83 13.27 -11.14 -5.05
C MET A 83 13.42 -9.65 -5.38
N SER A 84 14.58 -9.22 -5.86
CA SER A 84 14.82 -7.82 -6.22
C SER A 84 13.96 -7.37 -7.41
N PHE A 85 13.75 -8.23 -8.41
CA PHE A 85 12.84 -7.99 -9.52
C PHE A 85 11.38 -7.89 -9.06
N MET A 86 10.92 -8.80 -8.20
CA MET A 86 9.56 -8.78 -7.63
C MET A 86 9.32 -7.53 -6.78
N TRP A 87 10.35 -7.08 -6.03
CA TRP A 87 10.29 -5.81 -5.30
C TRP A 87 10.11 -4.62 -6.23
N PHE A 88 10.88 -4.54 -7.31
CA PHE A 88 10.71 -3.50 -8.31
C PHE A 88 9.30 -3.49 -8.91
N LEU A 89 8.75 -4.66 -9.27
CA LEU A 89 7.40 -4.77 -9.80
C LEU A 89 6.34 -4.33 -8.79
N TYR A 90 6.51 -4.69 -7.52
CA TYR A 90 5.63 -4.26 -6.43
C TYR A 90 5.57 -2.74 -6.30
N VAL A 91 6.74 -2.08 -6.26
CA VAL A 91 6.83 -0.62 -6.17
C VAL A 91 6.28 0.04 -7.43
N TYR A 92 6.64 -0.47 -8.60
CA TYR A 92 6.15 0.05 -9.89
C TYR A 92 4.62 0.01 -9.98
N ASP A 93 4.00 -1.12 -9.67
CA ASP A 93 2.54 -1.26 -9.68
C ASP A 93 1.89 -0.32 -8.66
N LYS A 94 2.49 -0.16 -7.49
CA LYS A 94 1.98 0.71 -6.44
C LYS A 94 2.03 2.19 -6.83
N VAL A 95 3.10 2.63 -7.46
CA VAL A 95 3.31 4.01 -7.93
C VAL A 95 2.43 4.34 -9.13
N THR A 96 2.23 3.41 -10.06
CA THR A 96 1.45 3.64 -11.28
C THR A 96 -0.05 3.37 -11.11
N ASN A 97 -0.50 2.97 -9.89
CA ASN A 97 -1.86 2.53 -9.63
C ASN A 97 -2.36 1.48 -10.65
N GLY A 98 -1.45 0.66 -11.15
CA GLY A 98 -1.73 -0.39 -12.11
C GLY A 98 -2.72 -1.41 -11.54
N SER A 99 -3.56 -1.96 -12.40
CA SER A 99 -4.55 -3.00 -12.06
C SER A 99 -3.94 -4.38 -11.81
N GLY A 100 -2.62 -4.48 -11.70
CA GLY A 100 -1.89 -5.77 -11.61
C GLY A 100 -1.93 -6.58 -12.90
N GLN A 101 -2.38 -5.99 -14.00
CA GLN A 101 -2.37 -6.65 -15.31
C GLN A 101 -0.94 -6.73 -15.84
N TRP A 102 -0.46 -7.95 -15.97
CA TRP A 102 0.80 -8.31 -16.59
C TRP A 102 0.68 -8.15 -18.10
N GLY A 103 0.83 -6.94 -18.60
CA GLY A 103 0.88 -6.68 -20.03
C GLY A 103 2.29 -6.86 -20.60
N ILE A 104 2.41 -6.76 -21.94
CA ILE A 104 3.68 -6.80 -22.71
C ILE A 104 4.75 -5.87 -22.13
N GLY A 105 4.35 -4.82 -21.39
CA GLY A 105 5.24 -3.89 -20.71
C GLY A 105 6.10 -4.45 -19.56
N VAL A 106 5.90 -5.70 -19.12
CA VAL A 106 6.76 -6.36 -18.10
C VAL A 106 8.01 -6.98 -18.75
N LEU A 107 7.92 -7.45 -20.01
CA LEU A 107 9.03 -8.09 -20.71
C LEU A 107 10.29 -7.24 -20.77
N PRO A 108 10.28 -5.95 -21.18
CA PRO A 108 11.50 -5.13 -21.18
C PRO A 108 12.09 -4.95 -19.77
N LYS A 109 11.25 -4.94 -18.73
CA LYS A 109 11.69 -4.80 -17.34
C LYS A 109 12.35 -6.06 -16.79
N ALA A 110 12.07 -7.23 -17.38
CA ALA A 110 12.66 -8.51 -17.02
C ALA A 110 14.04 -8.75 -17.67
N VAL A 111 14.43 -7.95 -18.67
CA VAL A 111 15.70 -8.13 -19.41
C VAL A 111 16.94 -8.18 -18.48
N PRO A 112 17.14 -7.26 -17.51
CA PRO A 112 18.30 -7.37 -16.61
C PRO A 112 18.28 -8.64 -15.75
N PHE A 113 17.09 -9.09 -15.32
CA PHE A 113 16.94 -10.37 -14.61
C PHE A 113 17.36 -11.55 -15.49
N LEU A 114 16.91 -11.60 -16.76
CA LEU A 114 17.26 -12.66 -17.72
C LEU A 114 18.76 -12.67 -18.01
N ILE A 115 19.39 -11.50 -18.11
CA ILE A 115 20.84 -11.39 -18.28
C ILE A 115 21.56 -11.95 -17.05
N GLY A 116 21.22 -11.51 -15.84
CA GLY A 116 21.80 -12.02 -14.60
C GLY A 116 21.62 -13.53 -14.43
N PHE A 117 20.44 -14.04 -14.79
CA PHE A 117 20.13 -15.47 -14.79
C PHE A 117 20.98 -16.24 -15.82
N ALA A 118 21.14 -15.70 -17.04
CA ALA A 118 21.96 -16.32 -18.08
C ALA A 118 23.43 -16.40 -17.64
N PHE A 119 23.98 -15.36 -17.03
CA PHE A 119 25.32 -15.38 -16.45
C PHE A 119 25.46 -16.42 -15.35
N LEU A 120 24.44 -16.61 -14.51
CA LEU A 120 24.43 -17.62 -13.47
C LEU A 120 24.43 -19.03 -14.06
N MET A 121 23.62 -19.27 -15.10
CA MET A 121 23.54 -20.57 -15.78
C MET A 121 24.75 -20.90 -16.66
N ALA A 122 25.43 -19.89 -17.19
CA ALA A 122 26.68 -20.06 -17.93
C ALA A 122 27.88 -20.45 -17.05
N ALA A 123 27.69 -20.44 -15.74
CA ALA A 123 28.73 -20.68 -14.74
C ALA A 123 29.13 -22.15 -14.47
N PRO A 124 28.56 -23.24 -15.04
CA PRO A 124 29.09 -24.60 -14.82
C PRO A 124 30.53 -24.78 -15.27
N SER A 125 31.05 -23.90 -16.15
CA SER A 125 32.46 -23.88 -16.58
C SER A 125 33.40 -23.22 -15.56
N GLY A 126 32.94 -23.00 -14.33
CA GLY A 126 33.72 -22.52 -13.19
C GLY A 126 33.91 -21.00 -13.18
N ALA A 127 33.86 -20.42 -12.02
CA ALA A 127 34.46 -19.11 -11.74
C ALA A 127 33.78 -17.84 -12.29
N ALA A 128 32.62 -17.91 -13.00
CA ALA A 128 31.99 -16.68 -13.46
C ALA A 128 31.40 -15.89 -12.28
N ILE A 129 30.42 -16.44 -11.55
CA ILE A 129 29.78 -15.78 -10.39
C ILE A 129 30.36 -16.30 -9.07
N PHE A 130 30.48 -17.62 -8.91
CA PHE A 130 31.10 -18.27 -7.78
C PHE A 130 31.72 -19.60 -8.21
N TYR A 131 32.62 -20.16 -7.40
CA TYR A 131 33.13 -21.53 -7.53
C TYR A 131 33.36 -22.11 -6.14
N ILE A 132 33.43 -23.42 -6.09
CA ILE A 132 33.80 -24.16 -4.86
C ILE A 132 35.22 -24.67 -5.12
N ASP A 133 36.15 -24.35 -4.21
CA ASP A 133 37.55 -24.77 -4.34
C ASP A 133 37.77 -26.25 -3.93
N ASP A 134 39.01 -26.72 -4.06
CA ASP A 134 39.37 -28.10 -3.74
C ASP A 134 39.20 -28.45 -2.23
N ASN A 135 39.09 -27.44 -1.36
CA ASN A 135 38.83 -27.60 0.07
C ASN A 135 37.31 -27.51 0.41
N ASN A 136 36.46 -27.51 -0.62
CA ASN A 136 35.03 -27.27 -0.50
C ASN A 136 34.67 -25.91 0.14
N MET A 137 35.49 -24.88 -0.10
CA MET A 137 35.21 -23.53 0.34
C MET A 137 34.52 -22.73 -0.78
N TYR A 138 33.51 -21.95 -0.43
CA TYR A 138 32.91 -21.01 -1.36
C TYR A 138 33.87 -19.87 -1.70
N CYS A 139 34.05 -19.64 -2.99
CA CYS A 139 34.86 -18.55 -3.51
C CYS A 139 34.08 -17.68 -4.50
N ARG A 140 34.24 -16.36 -4.38
CA ARG A 140 33.65 -15.40 -5.33
C ARG A 140 34.34 -15.46 -6.69
N GLY A 141 33.53 -15.64 -7.73
CA GLY A 141 34.02 -15.61 -9.11
C GLY A 141 34.30 -14.19 -9.62
N ARG A 142 34.94 -14.07 -10.78
CA ARG A 142 35.31 -12.79 -11.39
C ARG A 142 34.11 -11.91 -11.74
N LEU A 143 32.98 -12.49 -12.08
CA LEU A 143 31.75 -11.81 -12.44
C LEU A 143 30.69 -11.79 -11.30
N HIS A 144 31.09 -12.07 -10.07
CA HIS A 144 30.22 -12.00 -8.89
C HIS A 144 29.48 -10.66 -8.81
N PHE A 145 30.15 -9.55 -9.14
CA PHE A 145 29.57 -8.22 -9.11
C PHE A 145 28.37 -8.05 -10.06
N VAL A 146 28.25 -8.84 -11.15
CA VAL A 146 27.15 -8.73 -12.11
C VAL A 146 25.82 -9.07 -11.46
N SER A 147 25.71 -10.19 -10.76
CA SER A 147 24.48 -10.58 -10.08
C SER A 147 24.10 -9.59 -8.98
N THR A 148 25.07 -9.14 -8.20
CA THR A 148 24.87 -8.13 -7.15
C THR A 148 24.46 -6.77 -7.74
N ALA A 149 25.09 -6.34 -8.85
CA ALA A 149 24.75 -5.10 -9.53
C ALA A 149 23.34 -5.14 -10.14
N VAL A 150 22.92 -6.27 -10.72
CA VAL A 150 21.56 -6.43 -11.23
C VAL A 150 20.53 -6.35 -10.09
N ALA A 151 20.77 -7.06 -8.98
CA ALA A 151 19.87 -7.03 -7.83
C ALA A 151 19.78 -5.62 -7.21
N ALA A 152 20.92 -4.98 -6.96
CA ALA A 152 20.99 -3.61 -6.46
C ALA A 152 20.34 -2.61 -7.43
N GLY A 153 20.53 -2.81 -8.75
CA GLY A 153 19.94 -1.98 -9.80
C GLY A 153 18.40 -1.99 -9.77
N TYR A 154 17.77 -3.14 -9.54
CA TYR A 154 16.31 -3.20 -9.37
C TYR A 154 15.83 -2.48 -8.10
N ILE A 155 16.54 -2.64 -6.98
CA ILE A 155 16.19 -1.93 -5.74
C ILE A 155 16.36 -0.42 -5.93
N PHE A 156 17.46 0.01 -6.55
CA PHE A 156 17.72 1.41 -6.86
C PHE A 156 16.69 2.00 -7.82
N ALA A 157 16.33 1.28 -8.89
CA ALA A 157 15.28 1.69 -9.81
C ALA A 157 13.94 1.84 -9.09
N ALA A 158 13.58 0.92 -8.19
CA ALA A 158 12.39 1.04 -7.35
C ALA A 158 12.40 2.31 -6.49
N CYS A 159 13.55 2.65 -5.88
CA CYS A 159 13.73 3.90 -5.12
C CYS A 159 13.55 5.14 -6.01
N VAL A 160 14.11 5.15 -7.22
CA VAL A 160 13.98 6.25 -8.18
C VAL A 160 12.52 6.44 -8.60
N PHE A 161 11.79 5.35 -8.91
CA PHE A 161 10.36 5.42 -9.22
C PHE A 161 9.54 5.96 -8.06
N ALA A 162 9.79 5.48 -6.84
CA ALA A 162 9.11 5.96 -5.63
C ALA A 162 9.44 7.43 -5.35
N PHE A 163 10.69 7.86 -5.56
CA PHE A 163 11.11 9.25 -5.40
C PHE A 163 10.47 10.17 -6.46
N ALA A 164 10.42 9.74 -7.72
CA ALA A 164 9.71 10.48 -8.77
C ALA A 164 8.22 10.64 -8.46
N ALA A 165 7.58 9.62 -7.88
CA ALA A 165 6.21 9.70 -7.40
C ALA A 165 6.06 10.67 -6.23
N LEU A 166 7.03 10.70 -5.30
CA LEU A 166 7.07 11.65 -4.18
C LEU A 166 7.09 13.11 -4.66
N LEU A 167 7.89 13.40 -5.70
CA LEU A 167 7.97 14.75 -6.29
C LEU A 167 6.69 15.17 -7.00
N ARG A 168 5.93 14.22 -7.58
CA ARG A 168 4.66 14.46 -8.28
C ARG A 168 3.44 14.43 -7.36
N ALA A 169 3.60 13.99 -6.11
CA ALA A 169 2.51 13.80 -5.19
C ALA A 169 1.85 15.13 -4.80
N VAL A 170 0.57 15.28 -5.12
CA VAL A 170 -0.24 16.46 -4.80
C VAL A 170 -0.80 16.37 -3.38
N SER A 171 -1.26 15.18 -2.95
CA SER A 171 -1.82 14.98 -1.62
C SER A 171 -0.75 14.63 -0.58
N ARG A 172 -0.98 15.03 0.68
CA ARG A 172 -0.10 14.69 1.81
C ARG A 172 -0.01 13.17 2.02
N GLU A 173 -1.10 12.45 1.75
CA GLU A 173 -1.19 11.00 1.89
C GLU A 173 -0.31 10.29 0.84
N SER A 174 -0.45 10.66 -0.45
CA SER A 174 0.36 10.13 -1.55
C SER A 174 1.85 10.42 -1.34
N ARG A 175 2.18 11.62 -0.84
CA ARG A 175 3.55 12.00 -0.49
C ARG A 175 4.13 11.14 0.62
N GLY A 176 3.36 10.90 1.70
CA GLY A 176 3.75 10.02 2.80
C GLY A 176 3.94 8.57 2.37
N GLU A 177 3.10 8.07 1.47
CA GLU A 177 3.21 6.71 0.93
C GLU A 177 4.47 6.54 0.08
N SER A 178 4.72 7.47 -0.84
CA SER A 178 5.92 7.46 -1.70
C SER A 178 7.20 7.58 -0.88
N LEU A 179 7.22 8.44 0.14
CA LEU A 179 8.37 8.58 1.04
C LEU A 179 8.69 7.27 1.76
N ARG A 180 7.66 6.57 2.27
CA ARG A 180 7.86 5.26 2.91
C ARG A 180 8.45 4.23 1.96
N LEU A 181 8.00 4.18 0.68
CA LEU A 181 8.58 3.26 -0.31
C LEU A 181 10.05 3.55 -0.59
N VAL A 182 10.44 4.84 -0.65
CA VAL A 182 11.87 5.23 -0.77
C VAL A 182 12.65 4.74 0.44
N LEU A 183 12.19 5.05 1.66
CA LEU A 183 12.87 4.65 2.90
C LEU A 183 13.04 3.13 2.98
N PHE A 184 11.99 2.36 2.68
CA PHE A 184 12.05 0.89 2.72
C PHE A 184 13.06 0.31 1.72
N GLY A 185 13.20 0.89 0.54
CA GLY A 185 14.20 0.49 -0.44
C GLY A 185 15.64 0.86 -0.03
N MET A 186 15.82 1.91 0.77
CA MET A 186 17.14 2.33 1.28
C MET A 186 17.71 1.36 2.32
N PHE A 187 16.87 0.66 3.10
CA PHE A 187 17.35 -0.28 4.12
C PHE A 187 18.21 -1.41 3.54
N PRO A 188 17.77 -2.19 2.53
CA PRO A 188 18.60 -3.20 1.91
C PRO A 188 19.88 -2.64 1.29
N LEU A 189 19.81 -1.44 0.69
CA LEU A 189 21.00 -0.78 0.12
C LEU A 189 22.01 -0.43 1.22
N ALA A 190 21.54 0.10 2.36
CA ALA A 190 22.39 0.39 3.51
C ALA A 190 23.02 -0.90 4.07
N GLY A 191 22.25 -1.99 4.20
CA GLY A 191 22.75 -3.29 4.60
C GLY A 191 23.85 -3.82 3.66
N GLY A 192 23.65 -3.65 2.34
CA GLY A 192 24.65 -4.01 1.34
C GLY A 192 25.95 -3.19 1.45
N VAL A 193 25.86 -1.88 1.70
CA VAL A 193 27.03 -1.02 1.93
C VAL A 193 27.78 -1.45 3.19
N VAL A 194 27.08 -1.71 4.29
CA VAL A 194 27.70 -2.19 5.53
C VAL A 194 28.43 -3.52 5.30
N GLN A 195 27.80 -4.45 4.58
CA GLN A 195 28.42 -5.74 4.24
C GLN A 195 29.66 -5.61 3.35
N LEU A 196 29.71 -4.58 2.48
CA LEU A 196 30.92 -4.29 1.69
C LEU A 196 32.05 -3.71 2.54
N MET A 197 31.73 -2.89 3.55
CA MET A 197 32.71 -2.22 4.42
C MET A 197 33.20 -3.13 5.55
N ALA A 198 32.34 -3.99 6.07
CA ALA A 198 32.63 -4.90 7.18
C ALA A 198 32.67 -6.35 6.67
N TYR A 199 33.85 -6.78 6.21
CA TYR A 199 34.07 -8.16 5.75
C TYR A 199 33.73 -9.17 6.87
N GLY A 200 32.87 -10.15 6.56
CA GLY A 200 32.45 -11.16 7.53
C GLY A 200 31.24 -10.80 8.38
N VAL A 201 30.54 -9.71 8.08
CA VAL A 201 29.27 -9.34 8.73
C VAL A 201 28.14 -9.41 7.69
N ASP A 202 27.24 -10.39 7.81
CA ASP A 202 26.08 -10.55 6.93
C ASP A 202 24.85 -9.85 7.53
N LEU A 203 24.75 -8.52 7.29
CA LEU A 203 23.64 -7.70 7.78
C LEU A 203 22.59 -7.40 6.69
N LEU A 204 22.85 -7.74 5.44
CA LEU A 204 21.94 -7.43 4.33
C LEU A 204 20.53 -7.98 4.55
N TRP A 205 20.44 -9.23 5.03
CA TRP A 205 19.14 -9.90 5.21
C TRP A 205 18.40 -9.40 6.45
N GLN A 206 19.11 -8.99 7.51
CA GLN A 206 18.53 -8.35 8.68
C GLN A 206 17.91 -6.99 8.33
N PHE A 207 18.64 -6.16 7.55
CA PHE A 207 18.10 -4.89 7.04
C PHE A 207 16.93 -5.11 6.07
N THR A 208 17.01 -6.12 5.21
CA THR A 208 15.91 -6.49 4.29
C THR A 208 14.69 -6.95 5.08
N THR A 209 14.88 -7.77 6.11
CA THR A 209 13.79 -8.21 7.00
C THR A 209 13.14 -7.03 7.71
N ALA A 210 13.92 -6.12 8.27
CA ALA A 210 13.41 -4.91 8.91
C ALA A 210 12.56 -4.09 7.93
N ALA A 211 13.03 -3.89 6.69
CA ALA A 211 12.28 -3.22 5.65
C ALA A 211 10.94 -3.93 5.35
N LEU A 212 10.95 -5.26 5.18
CA LEU A 212 9.74 -6.04 4.90
C LEU A 212 8.73 -5.99 6.05
N VAL A 213 9.20 -6.06 7.31
CA VAL A 213 8.34 -5.90 8.48
C VAL A 213 7.73 -4.50 8.52
N MET A 214 8.49 -3.44 8.24
CA MET A 214 7.98 -2.06 8.16
C MET A 214 6.93 -1.90 7.06
N VAL A 215 7.14 -2.49 5.88
CA VAL A 215 6.13 -2.51 4.79
C VAL A 215 4.86 -3.22 5.25
N TYR A 216 4.99 -4.35 5.92
CA TYR A 216 3.85 -5.09 6.47
C TYR A 216 3.06 -4.25 7.49
N LEU A 217 3.74 -3.62 8.46
CA LEU A 217 3.10 -2.77 9.46
C LEU A 217 2.37 -1.59 8.80
N ASN A 218 2.96 -1.00 7.76
CA ASN A 218 2.30 0.05 6.97
C ASN A 218 1.04 -0.46 6.25
N ILE A 219 1.07 -1.67 5.67
CA ILE A 219 -0.11 -2.29 5.04
C ILE A 219 -1.21 -2.51 6.11
N GLN A 220 -0.86 -3.00 7.28
CA GLN A 220 -1.80 -3.20 8.38
C GLN A 220 -2.40 -1.87 8.86
N GLN A 221 -1.58 -0.85 9.02
CA GLN A 221 -2.06 0.48 9.41
C GLN A 221 -3.04 1.07 8.39
N GLN A 222 -2.78 0.89 7.09
CA GLN A 222 -3.71 1.31 6.03
C GLN A 222 -5.03 0.53 6.10
N ASN A 223 -4.99 -0.78 6.35
CA ASN A 223 -6.21 -1.61 6.49
C ASN A 223 -7.06 -1.17 7.69
N VAL A 224 -6.43 -0.77 8.81
CA VAL A 224 -7.13 -0.27 10.00
C VAL A 224 -7.72 1.13 9.78
N SER A 225 -7.24 1.89 8.80
CA SER A 225 -7.63 3.28 8.53
C SER A 225 -8.69 3.44 7.44
N ARG A 226 -9.08 2.35 6.76
CA ARG A 226 -10.10 2.36 5.71
C ARG A 226 -11.34 1.59 6.11
N ASP A 227 -12.49 2.05 5.61
CA ASP A 227 -13.75 1.30 5.68
C ASP A 227 -13.72 0.12 4.71
N GLY A 228 -13.99 -1.08 5.23
CA GLY A 228 -13.84 -2.33 4.46
C GLY A 228 -14.82 -2.48 3.30
N MET A 229 -15.97 -1.83 3.34
CA MET A 229 -17.01 -1.89 2.30
C MET A 229 -16.75 -0.86 1.20
N THR A 230 -16.50 0.38 1.58
CA THR A 230 -16.42 1.51 0.64
C THR A 230 -14.99 1.83 0.19
N GLY A 231 -13.96 1.40 0.94
CA GLY A 231 -12.57 1.77 0.72
C GLY A 231 -12.24 3.25 1.00
N LEU A 232 -13.21 4.05 1.48
CA LEU A 232 -12.98 5.40 2.00
C LEU A 232 -12.22 5.35 3.32
N ASN A 233 -11.76 6.50 3.84
CA ASN A 233 -11.26 6.55 5.20
C ASN A 233 -12.40 6.20 6.17
N ASN A 234 -12.08 5.51 7.25
CA ASN A 234 -13.06 5.20 8.29
C ASN A 234 -13.09 6.31 9.35
N ARG A 235 -14.02 6.20 10.31
CA ARG A 235 -14.20 7.13 11.43
C ARG A 235 -12.91 7.37 12.21
N ARG A 236 -12.14 6.32 12.52
CA ARG A 236 -10.86 6.45 13.23
C ARG A 236 -9.89 7.36 12.47
N ARG A 237 -9.78 7.17 11.16
CA ARG A 237 -8.90 7.99 10.32
C ARG A 237 -9.40 9.43 10.21
N LEU A 238 -10.72 9.63 10.23
CA LEU A 238 -11.31 10.97 10.30
C LEU A 238 -10.94 11.66 11.60
N ASP A 239 -11.07 11.00 12.75
CA ASP A 239 -10.71 11.56 14.07
C ASP A 239 -9.22 11.94 14.12
N GLU A 240 -8.33 11.10 13.59
CA GLU A 240 -6.89 11.40 13.47
C GLU A 240 -6.66 12.62 12.56
N TYR A 241 -7.37 12.74 11.45
CA TYR A 241 -7.25 13.86 10.53
C TYR A 241 -7.75 15.17 11.14
N VAL A 242 -8.92 15.17 11.77
CA VAL A 242 -9.51 16.31 12.48
C VAL A 242 -8.55 16.81 13.57
N ASN A 243 -8.01 15.90 14.39
CA ASN A 243 -7.04 16.25 15.43
C ASN A 243 -5.71 16.80 14.87
N SER A 244 -5.37 16.48 13.62
CA SER A 244 -4.18 17.02 12.94
C SER A 244 -4.39 18.43 12.37
N LEU A 245 -5.64 18.90 12.28
CA LEU A 245 -5.99 20.25 11.84
C LEU A 245 -5.76 21.22 13.02
N SER A 246 -4.53 21.68 13.19
CA SER A 246 -4.21 22.69 14.22
C SER A 246 -4.80 24.06 13.88
N ALA A 247 -5.02 24.90 14.91
CA ALA A 247 -5.49 26.27 14.75
C ALA A 247 -4.64 27.09 13.76
N GLU A 248 -3.35 26.79 13.64
CA GLU A 248 -2.43 27.44 12.71
C GLU A 248 -2.74 27.09 11.23
N HIS A 249 -3.24 25.90 10.95
CA HIS A 249 -3.70 25.51 9.61
C HIS A 249 -5.07 26.08 9.29
N LEU A 250 -5.93 26.21 10.30
CA LEU A 250 -7.29 26.74 10.16
C LEU A 250 -7.31 28.22 9.79
N GLY A 251 -6.28 29.00 10.14
CA GLY A 251 -6.20 30.44 9.81
C GLY A 251 -5.57 30.79 8.47
N ARG A 252 -4.94 29.84 7.77
CA ARG A 252 -4.20 30.09 6.52
C ARG A 252 -4.93 29.71 5.25
N GLU A 253 -5.87 28.78 5.30
CA GLU A 253 -6.62 28.29 4.13
C GLU A 253 -8.10 28.18 4.50
N LYS A 254 -8.98 28.44 3.52
CA LYS A 254 -10.41 28.14 3.66
C LYS A 254 -10.58 26.62 3.87
N ILE A 255 -11.36 26.25 4.86
CA ILE A 255 -11.69 24.86 5.16
C ILE A 255 -13.21 24.74 5.20
N CYS A 256 -13.73 23.80 4.40
CA CYS A 256 -15.13 23.39 4.42
C CYS A 256 -15.20 21.99 5.07
N TYR A 257 -16.02 21.86 6.10
CA TYR A 257 -16.44 20.59 6.68
C TYR A 257 -17.87 20.29 6.23
N SER A 258 -18.06 19.16 5.57
CA SER A 258 -19.39 18.72 5.14
C SER A 258 -19.68 17.33 5.71
N ILE A 259 -20.86 17.17 6.27
CA ILE A 259 -21.41 15.87 6.65
C ILE A 259 -22.60 15.56 5.76
N MET A 260 -22.78 14.29 5.42
CA MET A 260 -23.78 13.83 4.48
C MET A 260 -24.37 12.50 4.97
N ASP A 261 -25.66 12.32 4.74
CA ASP A 261 -26.43 11.13 5.09
C ASP A 261 -27.27 10.69 3.87
N ILE A 262 -27.50 9.39 3.71
CA ILE A 262 -28.36 8.85 2.65
C ILE A 262 -29.81 8.88 3.13
N ASP A 263 -30.66 9.63 2.43
CA ASP A 263 -32.06 9.79 2.80
C ASP A 263 -32.81 8.46 2.73
N ASN A 264 -33.63 8.22 3.75
CA ASN A 264 -34.51 7.03 3.86
C ASN A 264 -33.75 5.69 3.78
N PHE A 265 -32.44 5.63 4.16
CA PHE A 265 -31.62 4.44 4.04
C PHE A 265 -32.21 3.20 4.75
N LYS A 266 -32.82 3.39 5.91
CA LYS A 266 -33.53 2.32 6.61
C LYS A 266 -34.67 1.74 5.77
N GLN A 267 -35.46 2.58 5.10
CA GLN A 267 -36.57 2.13 4.24
C GLN A 267 -36.02 1.39 2.99
N ILE A 268 -34.85 1.80 2.46
CA ILE A 268 -34.16 1.06 1.39
C ILE A 268 -33.81 -0.34 1.87
N ASN A 269 -33.23 -0.49 3.05
CA ASN A 269 -32.93 -1.81 3.63
C ASN A 269 -34.18 -2.66 3.88
N ASP A 270 -35.21 -2.06 4.47
CA ASP A 270 -36.43 -2.77 4.84
C ASP A 270 -37.22 -3.26 3.60
N ARG A 271 -37.20 -2.47 2.50
CA ARG A 271 -37.96 -2.78 1.27
C ARG A 271 -37.17 -3.64 0.27
N TYR A 272 -35.88 -3.41 0.14
CA TYR A 272 -35.04 -4.03 -0.92
C TYR A 272 -33.95 -4.96 -0.36
N GLY A 273 -33.85 -5.07 0.97
CA GLY A 273 -32.88 -5.89 1.68
C GLY A 273 -31.51 -5.23 1.86
N HIS A 274 -30.75 -5.72 2.83
CA HIS A 274 -29.43 -5.17 3.20
C HIS A 274 -28.42 -5.19 2.05
N GLN A 275 -28.50 -6.17 1.13
CA GLN A 275 -27.60 -6.22 -0.05
C GLN A 275 -27.80 -5.01 -0.98
N MET A 276 -29.03 -4.50 -1.09
CA MET A 276 -29.30 -3.29 -1.86
C MET A 276 -28.79 -2.05 -1.11
N GLY A 277 -28.97 -1.99 0.20
CA GLY A 277 -28.39 -0.92 1.02
C GLY A 277 -26.86 -0.86 0.89
N ASP A 278 -26.19 -2.01 0.92
CA ASP A 278 -24.72 -2.09 0.72
C ASP A 278 -24.31 -1.58 -0.66
N LYS A 279 -25.06 -1.91 -1.72
CA LYS A 279 -24.82 -1.35 -3.08
C LYS A 279 -25.00 0.16 -3.11
N VAL A 280 -26.02 0.69 -2.46
CA VAL A 280 -26.25 2.15 -2.40
C VAL A 280 -25.11 2.86 -1.66
N ILE A 281 -24.63 2.32 -0.54
CA ILE A 281 -23.48 2.84 0.18
C ILE A 281 -22.23 2.87 -0.73
N CYS A 282 -21.97 1.77 -1.46
CA CYS A 282 -20.84 1.69 -2.38
C CYS A 282 -20.99 2.69 -3.54
N LEU A 283 -22.20 2.84 -4.09
CA LEU A 283 -22.50 3.82 -5.16
C LEU A 283 -22.18 5.25 -4.71
N VAL A 284 -22.63 5.64 -3.51
CA VAL A 284 -22.35 6.96 -2.94
C VAL A 284 -20.86 7.15 -2.70
N ALA A 285 -20.18 6.13 -2.15
CA ALA A 285 -18.73 6.19 -1.94
C ALA A 285 -17.96 6.35 -3.24
N ASP A 286 -18.37 5.69 -4.32
CA ASP A 286 -17.71 5.80 -5.63
C ASP A 286 -17.97 7.16 -6.28
N ALA A 287 -19.18 7.70 -6.13
CA ALA A 287 -19.47 9.07 -6.54
C ALA A 287 -18.56 10.09 -5.82
N LEU A 288 -18.42 9.95 -4.50
CA LEU A 288 -17.54 10.79 -3.69
C LEU A 288 -16.08 10.70 -4.14
N LYS A 289 -15.55 9.50 -4.40
CA LYS A 289 -14.18 9.30 -4.91
C LYS A 289 -13.96 9.98 -6.26
N ILE A 290 -14.94 9.85 -7.16
CA ILE A 290 -14.84 10.45 -8.51
C ILE A 290 -14.88 11.97 -8.44
N VAL A 291 -15.79 12.54 -7.64
CA VAL A 291 -16.01 13.99 -7.57
C VAL A 291 -14.92 14.69 -6.77
N TYR A 292 -14.56 14.15 -5.61
CA TYR A 292 -13.62 14.79 -4.69
C TYR A 292 -12.20 14.22 -4.72
N GLY A 293 -11.98 13.07 -5.39
CA GLY A 293 -10.69 12.37 -5.37
C GLY A 293 -9.52 13.13 -5.97
N ASN A 294 -9.78 14.03 -6.91
CA ASN A 294 -8.77 14.90 -7.53
C ASN A 294 -8.71 16.30 -6.89
N THR A 295 -9.44 16.52 -5.80
CA THR A 295 -9.41 17.75 -5.03
C THR A 295 -8.54 17.62 -3.79
N ARG A 296 -8.34 18.73 -3.06
CA ARG A 296 -7.64 18.72 -1.75
C ARG A 296 -8.60 18.34 -0.62
N SER A 297 -9.45 17.31 -0.87
CA SER A 297 -10.47 16.86 0.07
C SER A 297 -10.08 15.55 0.75
N PHE A 298 -10.39 15.45 2.03
CA PHE A 298 -10.37 14.24 2.82
C PHE A 298 -11.79 13.69 2.88
N ILE A 299 -11.98 12.41 2.49
CA ILE A 299 -13.30 11.78 2.42
C ILE A 299 -13.30 10.58 3.35
N ALA A 300 -14.34 10.46 4.20
CA ALA A 300 -14.48 9.36 5.14
C ALA A 300 -15.93 8.87 5.20
N ARG A 301 -16.10 7.58 5.51
CA ARG A 301 -17.36 7.03 6.01
C ARG A 301 -17.36 7.14 7.53
N TYR A 302 -18.32 7.91 8.07
CA TYR A 302 -18.40 8.17 9.50
C TYR A 302 -19.04 6.98 10.25
N GLY A 303 -20.09 6.41 9.67
CA GLY A 303 -20.78 5.22 10.19
C GLY A 303 -22.05 4.95 9.39
N GLY A 304 -22.52 3.71 9.31
CA GLY A 304 -23.77 3.37 8.63
C GLY A 304 -23.85 3.96 7.21
N ASP A 305 -24.74 4.93 7.05
CA ASP A 305 -25.08 5.70 5.85
C ASP A 305 -24.50 7.12 5.85
N GLU A 306 -23.66 7.47 6.85
CA GLU A 306 -23.09 8.80 7.03
C GLU A 306 -21.68 8.92 6.44
N PHE A 307 -21.41 10.03 5.75
CA PHE A 307 -20.11 10.36 5.15
C PHE A 307 -19.68 11.78 5.52
N VAL A 308 -18.36 11.97 5.59
CA VAL A 308 -17.76 13.28 5.89
C VAL A 308 -16.75 13.64 4.80
N ILE A 309 -16.79 14.91 4.38
CA ILE A 309 -15.85 15.50 3.42
C ILE A 309 -15.23 16.74 4.07
N ILE A 310 -13.91 16.81 4.17
CA ILE A 310 -13.18 17.99 4.62
C ILE A 310 -12.35 18.51 3.46
N SER A 311 -12.73 19.64 2.91
CA SER A 311 -12.14 20.23 1.70
C SER A 311 -11.33 21.47 2.02
N LYS A 312 -10.06 21.51 1.58
CA LYS A 312 -9.19 22.68 1.71
C LYS A 312 -9.30 23.55 0.47
N GLY A 313 -9.39 24.87 0.68
CA GLY A 313 -9.55 25.86 -0.37
C GLY A 313 -11.01 26.04 -0.84
N PHE A 314 -11.98 25.40 -0.17
CA PHE A 314 -13.38 25.51 -0.50
C PHE A 314 -14.06 26.57 0.39
N GLY A 315 -14.72 27.55 -0.26
CA GLY A 315 -15.74 28.39 0.34
C GLY A 315 -17.14 27.90 -0.05
N GLN A 316 -18.16 28.69 0.26
CA GLN A 316 -19.56 28.33 0.01
C GLN A 316 -19.86 28.01 -1.47
N ARG A 317 -19.34 28.82 -2.40
CA ARG A 317 -19.58 28.62 -3.84
C ARG A 317 -19.00 27.32 -4.37
N GLU A 318 -17.76 26.99 -3.95
CA GLU A 318 -17.12 25.74 -4.33
C GLU A 318 -17.86 24.54 -3.73
N ALA A 319 -18.29 24.62 -2.47
CA ALA A 319 -19.04 23.55 -1.82
C ALA A 319 -20.38 23.28 -2.52
N GLU A 320 -21.14 24.31 -2.87
CA GLU A 320 -22.39 24.19 -3.61
C GLU A 320 -22.17 23.63 -5.03
N HIS A 321 -21.12 24.11 -5.73
CA HIS A 321 -20.75 23.61 -7.05
C HIS A 321 -20.44 22.10 -7.02
N TYR A 322 -19.58 21.66 -6.10
CA TYR A 322 -19.22 20.25 -5.99
C TYR A 322 -20.36 19.37 -5.49
N LYS A 323 -21.27 19.89 -4.65
CA LYS A 323 -22.53 19.22 -4.29
C LYS A 323 -23.37 18.93 -5.52
N GLY A 324 -23.59 19.94 -6.40
CA GLY A 324 -24.33 19.75 -7.64
C GLY A 324 -23.69 18.77 -8.61
N ILE A 325 -22.33 18.70 -8.66
CA ILE A 325 -21.62 17.68 -9.44
C ILE A 325 -21.85 16.29 -8.83
N LEU A 326 -21.82 16.17 -7.49
CA LEU A 326 -22.04 14.91 -6.80
C LEU A 326 -23.43 14.35 -7.07
N GLU A 327 -24.47 15.18 -6.97
CA GLU A 327 -25.85 14.78 -7.25
C GLU A 327 -26.02 14.28 -8.70
N LYS A 328 -25.47 15.00 -9.68
CA LYS A 328 -25.45 14.56 -11.08
C LYS A 328 -24.68 13.26 -11.28
N LYS A 329 -23.57 13.08 -10.56
CA LYS A 329 -22.76 11.86 -10.65
C LYS A 329 -23.49 10.66 -10.04
N LEU A 330 -24.20 10.84 -8.92
CA LEU A 330 -25.05 9.81 -8.32
C LEU A 330 -26.12 9.33 -9.29
N LEU A 331 -26.82 10.25 -9.96
CA LEU A 331 -27.81 9.91 -10.98
C LEU A 331 -27.19 9.12 -12.15
N SER A 332 -26.03 9.52 -12.63
CA SER A 332 -25.32 8.83 -13.70
C SER A 332 -24.87 7.42 -13.31
N LEU A 333 -24.30 7.25 -12.13
CA LEU A 333 -23.86 5.93 -11.62
C LEU A 333 -25.02 5.01 -11.34
N LYS A 334 -26.11 5.55 -10.76
CA LYS A 334 -27.36 4.81 -10.54
C LYS A 334 -27.90 4.21 -11.83
N ALA A 335 -27.91 5.01 -12.92
CA ALA A 335 -28.37 4.53 -14.23
C ALA A 335 -27.44 3.44 -14.80
N HIS A 336 -26.14 3.58 -14.62
CA HIS A 336 -25.15 2.59 -15.06
C HIS A 336 -25.27 1.26 -14.31
N GLU A 337 -25.54 1.29 -13.01
CA GLU A 337 -25.69 0.12 -12.14
C GLU A 337 -27.10 -0.50 -12.19
N ASN A 338 -28.02 0.03 -13.02
CA ASN A 338 -29.43 -0.39 -13.11
C ASN A 338 -30.17 -0.40 -11.77
N ILE A 339 -29.89 0.62 -10.94
CA ILE A 339 -30.56 0.79 -9.65
C ILE A 339 -31.83 1.65 -9.86
N GLU A 340 -33.02 1.05 -9.79
CA GLU A 340 -34.29 1.71 -10.08
C GLU A 340 -34.78 2.61 -8.95
N LEU A 341 -34.33 2.36 -7.69
CA LEU A 341 -34.74 3.14 -6.52
C LEU A 341 -34.19 4.57 -6.53
N THR A 342 -34.86 5.51 -5.90
CA THR A 342 -34.38 6.88 -5.72
C THR A 342 -33.29 6.89 -4.62
N VAL A 343 -32.13 7.47 -4.93
CA VAL A 343 -31.03 7.68 -3.98
C VAL A 343 -30.85 9.19 -3.84
N GLU A 344 -31.28 9.71 -2.71
CA GLU A 344 -31.14 11.12 -2.33
C GLU A 344 -30.17 11.23 -1.15
N ILE A 345 -29.56 12.40 -1.01
CA ILE A 345 -28.60 12.70 0.05
C ILE A 345 -28.92 14.02 0.72
N SER A 346 -28.87 14.04 2.02
CA SER A 346 -28.89 15.27 2.81
C SER A 346 -27.48 15.66 3.20
N MET A 347 -27.01 16.86 2.81
CA MET A 347 -25.64 17.32 3.02
C MET A 347 -25.63 18.70 3.65
N GLY A 348 -25.04 18.81 4.86
CA GLY A 348 -24.78 20.07 5.55
C GLY A 348 -23.31 20.44 5.49
N SER A 349 -23.00 21.72 5.29
CA SER A 349 -21.62 22.23 5.18
C SER A 349 -21.41 23.42 6.12
N ALA A 350 -20.22 23.50 6.73
CA ALA A 350 -19.78 24.63 7.53
C ALA A 350 -18.38 25.09 7.10
N PHE A 351 -18.11 26.40 7.22
CA PHE A 351 -16.93 27.06 6.68
C PHE A 351 -16.15 27.74 7.81
N PHE A 352 -14.87 27.39 7.94
CA PHE A 352 -14.01 27.98 8.98
C PHE A 352 -13.81 29.48 8.72
N GLY A 353 -14.07 30.28 9.76
CA GLY A 353 -13.91 31.74 9.71
C GLY A 353 -15.05 32.52 9.04
N GLU A 354 -15.84 31.87 8.16
CA GLU A 354 -17.01 32.51 7.50
C GLU A 354 -18.29 32.36 8.34
N ASP A 355 -18.46 31.23 9.00
CA ASP A 355 -19.63 30.90 9.85
C ASP A 355 -19.46 31.28 11.33
N GLY A 356 -18.41 32.02 11.69
CA GLY A 356 -18.13 32.43 13.07
C GLY A 356 -17.56 31.35 13.97
N GLY A 357 -17.34 30.12 13.46
CA GLY A 357 -16.74 29.04 14.21
C GLY A 357 -15.24 29.24 14.40
N SER A 358 -14.78 29.13 15.66
CA SER A 358 -13.37 29.26 16.03
C SER A 358 -12.63 27.92 16.14
N SER A 359 -13.37 26.82 16.05
CA SER A 359 -12.83 25.46 16.16
C SER A 359 -13.46 24.51 15.14
N ILE A 360 -12.73 23.45 14.82
CA ILE A 360 -13.24 22.37 13.95
C ILE A 360 -14.47 21.69 14.56
N ARG A 361 -14.56 21.65 15.87
CA ARG A 361 -15.69 21.06 16.61
C ARG A 361 -16.98 21.85 16.40
N GLU A 362 -16.91 23.17 16.47
CA GLU A 362 -18.05 24.04 16.16
C GLU A 362 -18.50 23.91 14.70
N MET A 363 -17.56 23.73 13.76
CA MET A 363 -17.89 23.44 12.36
C MET A 363 -18.64 22.10 12.21
N MET A 364 -18.19 21.05 12.93
CA MET A 364 -18.87 19.75 12.92
C MET A 364 -20.31 19.86 13.41
N GLU A 365 -20.54 20.53 14.54
CA GLU A 365 -21.85 20.74 15.12
C GLU A 365 -22.78 21.55 14.19
N LEU A 366 -22.23 22.61 13.55
CA LEU A 366 -22.99 23.44 12.62
C LEU A 366 -23.32 22.70 11.33
N ALA A 367 -22.39 21.93 10.79
CA ALA A 367 -22.64 21.13 9.59
C ALA A 367 -23.70 20.05 9.84
N ASP A 368 -23.65 19.39 10.99
CA ASP A 368 -24.63 18.39 11.40
C ASP A 368 -26.03 19.01 11.53
N ALA A 369 -26.16 20.17 12.20
CA ALA A 369 -27.41 20.89 12.31
C ALA A 369 -28.00 21.25 10.92
N ARG A 370 -27.16 21.74 9.99
CA ARG A 370 -27.57 22.06 8.61
C ARG A 370 -28.01 20.82 7.83
N MET A 371 -27.31 19.71 7.97
CA MET A 371 -27.70 18.43 7.36
C MET A 371 -29.06 17.97 7.87
N TYR A 372 -29.29 18.06 9.19
CA TYR A 372 -30.55 17.66 9.80
C TYR A 372 -31.74 18.53 9.34
N GLU A 373 -31.55 19.84 9.12
CA GLU A 373 -32.57 20.71 8.55
C GLU A 373 -32.96 20.28 7.12
N ILE A 374 -31.95 19.96 6.26
CA ILE A 374 -32.20 19.47 4.91
C ILE A 374 -32.93 18.13 4.95
N LYS A 375 -32.53 17.22 5.84
CA LYS A 375 -33.14 15.90 6.00
C LYS A 375 -34.64 16.01 6.38
N LYS A 376 -34.98 16.98 7.25
CA LYS A 376 -36.40 17.25 7.59
C LYS A 376 -37.20 17.72 6.38
N LEU A 377 -36.64 18.57 5.52
CA LEU A 377 -37.30 19.04 4.32
C LEU A 377 -37.59 17.90 3.33
N HIS A 378 -36.60 16.99 3.15
CA HIS A 378 -36.78 15.81 2.30
C HIS A 378 -37.82 14.83 2.87
N HIS A 379 -37.86 14.58 4.19
CA HIS A 379 -38.84 13.71 4.81
C HIS A 379 -40.26 14.29 4.74
N GLY A 380 -40.46 15.60 4.96
CA GLY A 380 -41.77 16.25 4.85
C GLY A 380 -42.34 16.23 3.42
N SER A 381 -41.50 16.25 2.41
CA SER A 381 -41.89 16.12 1.01
C SER A 381 -42.38 14.71 0.66
N PHE A 382 -41.81 13.67 1.27
CA PHE A 382 -42.16 12.27 1.04
C PHE A 382 -43.48 11.87 1.65
N GLU A 383 -43.82 12.38 2.85
CA GLU A 383 -45.11 12.11 3.49
C GLU A 383 -46.30 12.71 2.72
N ASN A 384 -46.09 13.85 2.06
CA ASN A 384 -47.10 14.48 1.21
C ASN A 384 -47.35 13.71 -0.10
N ILE A 385 -46.32 13.04 -0.68
CA ILE A 385 -46.47 12.24 -1.91
C ILE A 385 -47.18 10.88 -1.63
N LEU A 386 -47.09 10.36 -0.42
CA LEU A 386 -47.76 9.09 -0.03
C LEU A 386 -49.20 9.30 0.48
N SER A 387 -49.61 10.54 0.69
CA SER A 387 -50.97 10.92 1.10
C SER A 387 -51.88 11.34 -0.07
N GLU A 388 -51.36 11.46 -1.29
CA GLU A 388 -52.11 11.57 -2.55
C GLU A 388 -52.14 10.21 -3.29
#